data_1913600c001764f832cd952ea846512c
#
_entry.id   1913600c001764f832cd952ea846512c
#
_cell.length_a   1.000
_cell.length_b   1.000
_cell.length_c   1.000
_cell.angle_alpha   90.00
_cell.angle_beta   90.00
_cell.angle_gamma   90.00
#
_symmetry.space_group_name_H-M   'P 1'
#
loop_
_entity.id
_entity.type
_entity.pdbx_description
1 polymer ?
#
loop_
_entity_poly.entity_id
_entity_poly.type
_entity_poly.pdbx_seq_one_letter_code
_entity_poly.pdbx_strand_id
1 'polypeptide(L)'
;MTRKRYNPWLHRYAIFVAAATFLLIVAGALVTSNDAGLSVPDWPTSFGTFRMPRMVGGVKFEHGHRMIAGLVAILTTILAIWLWRSDCRRWVRRLGALSVLTILIQAALGGITVLFYLPITISVSHACMAQIFFSLAVCLAFFTGEKWKLDEPKSADRASPSLRQLTAGTTALVFLQLMVGAGFRHNGLGIVPHLAGAILVTAGAISIVMRVFSQFPGEPGLTRPALVLIILLLIQLGLGIGSYILKLAARSAPQPLPPVVEVTTIHVAIGALVLVTSLVMALQAFRFVDGGAPLPVAKESAGPRVIVGSVGST
;
A
#
# COMPACT_ATOMS: atom_id res chain seq x y z
N MET A 1 -17.79 -29.47 9.61
CA MET A 1 -17.06 -28.28 9.05
C MET A 1 -15.67 -28.73 8.65
N THR A 2 -15.36 -28.79 7.36
CA THR A 2 -14.03 -29.21 6.86
C THR A 2 -13.01 -28.13 7.22
N ARG A 3 -12.10 -28.48 8.13
CA ARG A 3 -10.97 -27.63 8.53
C ARG A 3 -10.21 -27.18 7.28
N LYS A 4 -10.23 -25.87 6.97
CA LYS A 4 -9.55 -25.28 5.80
C LYS A 4 -8.05 -25.63 5.87
N ARG A 5 -7.62 -26.58 5.04
CA ARG A 5 -6.27 -27.14 5.10
C ARG A 5 -5.26 -26.03 4.74
N TYR A 6 -4.37 -25.69 5.67
CA TYR A 6 -3.26 -24.79 5.43
C TYR A 6 -2.28 -25.42 4.42
N ASN A 7 -1.86 -24.64 3.41
CA ASN A 7 -0.84 -25.05 2.47
C ASN A 7 0.38 -24.13 2.60
N PRO A 8 1.46 -24.61 3.26
CA PRO A 8 2.64 -23.77 3.52
C PRO A 8 3.37 -23.36 2.24
N TRP A 9 3.35 -24.20 1.20
CA TRP A 9 4.00 -23.90 -0.07
C TRP A 9 3.27 -22.80 -0.83
N LEU A 10 1.94 -22.83 -0.86
CA LEU A 10 1.14 -21.77 -1.44
C LEU A 10 1.37 -20.43 -0.71
N HIS A 11 1.44 -20.45 0.61
CA HIS A 11 1.72 -19.26 1.40
C HIS A 11 3.13 -18.71 1.12
N ARG A 12 4.16 -19.55 1.12
CA ARG A 12 5.54 -19.15 0.77
C ARG A 12 5.63 -18.58 -0.64
N TYR A 13 4.92 -19.20 -1.58
CA TYR A 13 4.88 -18.71 -2.95
C TYR A 13 4.19 -17.34 -3.06
N ALA A 14 3.09 -17.13 -2.34
CA ALA A 14 2.43 -15.82 -2.29
C ALA A 14 3.33 -14.73 -1.68
N ILE A 15 4.12 -15.04 -0.63
CA ILE A 15 5.15 -14.13 -0.09
C ILE A 15 6.21 -13.82 -1.15
N PHE A 16 6.69 -14.85 -1.87
CA PHE A 16 7.67 -14.67 -2.94
C PHE A 16 7.15 -13.76 -4.05
N VAL A 17 5.89 -13.91 -4.48
CA VAL A 17 5.24 -13.02 -5.46
C VAL A 17 5.15 -11.59 -4.93
N ALA A 18 4.80 -11.40 -3.66
CA ALA A 18 4.77 -10.06 -3.05
C ALA A 18 6.17 -9.42 -3.01
N ALA A 19 7.21 -10.18 -2.65
CA ALA A 19 8.59 -9.71 -2.65
C ALA A 19 9.08 -9.37 -4.07
N ALA A 20 8.78 -10.21 -5.07
CA ALA A 20 9.10 -9.95 -6.46
C ALA A 20 8.38 -8.69 -6.99
N THR A 21 7.12 -8.46 -6.55
CA THR A 21 6.36 -7.24 -6.87
C THR A 21 7.00 -5.99 -6.26
N PHE A 22 7.50 -6.08 -5.03
CA PHE A 22 8.25 -4.99 -4.42
C PHE A 22 9.53 -4.65 -5.20
N LEU A 23 10.29 -5.65 -5.61
CA LEU A 23 11.47 -5.45 -6.47
C LEU A 23 11.11 -4.83 -7.82
N LEU A 24 9.96 -5.18 -8.38
CA LEU A 24 9.43 -4.55 -9.60
C LEU A 24 9.13 -3.06 -9.40
N ILE A 25 8.57 -2.67 -8.23
CA ILE A 25 8.36 -1.25 -7.89
C ILE A 25 9.71 -0.51 -7.80
N VAL A 26 10.72 -1.11 -7.16
CA VAL A 26 12.08 -0.54 -7.09
C VAL A 26 12.67 -0.36 -8.49
N ALA A 27 12.55 -1.38 -9.35
CA ALA A 27 13.02 -1.30 -10.74
C ALA A 27 12.30 -0.18 -11.53
N GLY A 28 10.98 -0.03 -11.37
CA GLY A 28 10.22 1.07 -11.98
C GLY A 28 10.63 2.45 -11.43
N ALA A 29 10.91 2.54 -10.13
CA ALA A 29 11.42 3.77 -9.52
C ALA A 29 12.80 4.15 -10.08
N LEU A 30 13.68 3.17 -10.34
CA LEU A 30 14.98 3.39 -10.99
C LEU A 30 14.81 3.90 -12.42
N VAL A 31 13.85 3.39 -13.20
CA VAL A 31 13.56 3.93 -14.54
C VAL A 31 13.27 5.42 -14.47
N THR A 32 12.33 5.83 -13.62
CA THR A 32 11.93 7.24 -13.50
C THR A 32 13.04 8.10 -12.88
N SER A 33 13.80 7.57 -11.90
CA SER A 33 14.87 8.35 -11.24
C SER A 33 16.09 8.57 -12.14
N ASN A 34 16.27 7.73 -13.17
CA ASN A 34 17.34 7.88 -14.19
C ASN A 34 16.85 8.57 -15.47
N ASP A 35 15.63 9.12 -15.49
CA ASP A 35 15.00 9.70 -16.69
C ASP A 35 15.02 8.74 -17.88
N ALA A 36 14.92 7.41 -17.60
CA ALA A 36 15.11 6.35 -18.59
C ALA A 36 13.81 5.84 -19.21
N GLY A 37 12.66 6.49 -18.97
CA GLY A 37 11.34 5.98 -19.35
C GLY A 37 11.03 6.01 -20.86
N LEU A 38 11.91 6.56 -21.69
CA LEU A 38 11.81 6.57 -23.15
C LEU A 38 13.12 6.05 -23.81
N SER A 39 13.90 5.25 -23.08
CA SER A 39 15.14 4.67 -23.60
C SER A 39 14.92 3.53 -24.59
N VAL A 40 13.71 2.95 -24.57
CA VAL A 40 13.23 1.93 -25.52
C VAL A 40 11.95 2.46 -26.18
N PRO A 41 12.00 2.83 -27.48
CA PRO A 41 10.97 3.67 -28.11
C PRO A 41 9.66 2.95 -28.44
N ASP A 42 9.60 1.63 -28.32
CA ASP A 42 8.50 0.80 -28.76
C ASP A 42 7.98 -0.12 -27.63
N TRP A 43 6.76 -0.62 -27.79
CA TRP A 43 6.11 -1.59 -26.92
C TRP A 43 5.10 -2.43 -27.73
N PRO A 44 4.99 -3.76 -27.52
CA PRO A 44 5.64 -4.59 -26.51
C PRO A 44 7.07 -5.04 -26.86
N THR A 45 7.54 -4.76 -28.05
CA THR A 45 8.90 -5.06 -28.51
C THR A 45 9.95 -4.12 -27.89
N SER A 46 11.22 -4.37 -28.19
CA SER A 46 12.34 -3.49 -27.88
C SER A 46 13.16 -3.33 -29.14
N PHE A 47 13.14 -2.11 -29.72
CA PHE A 47 13.76 -1.81 -31.01
C PHE A 47 13.23 -2.71 -32.15
N GLY A 48 11.92 -2.91 -32.21
CA GLY A 48 11.22 -3.71 -33.23
C GLY A 48 11.38 -5.22 -33.12
N THR A 49 12.05 -5.71 -32.06
CA THR A 49 12.30 -7.14 -31.85
C THR A 49 12.00 -7.61 -30.43
N PHE A 50 11.88 -8.92 -30.24
CA PHE A 50 11.85 -9.56 -28.91
C PHE A 50 13.23 -10.05 -28.45
N ARG A 51 14.29 -9.72 -29.18
CA ARG A 51 15.65 -10.06 -28.81
C ARG A 51 16.16 -9.13 -27.72
N MET A 52 17.09 -9.62 -26.91
CA MET A 52 17.75 -8.83 -25.86
C MET A 52 18.53 -7.66 -26.48
N PRO A 53 18.19 -6.39 -26.20
CA PRO A 53 18.94 -5.25 -26.67
C PRO A 53 20.27 -5.11 -25.91
N ARG A 54 21.15 -4.25 -26.38
CA ARG A 54 22.35 -3.88 -25.61
C ARG A 54 21.95 -3.13 -24.35
N MET A 55 22.29 -3.68 -23.19
CA MET A 55 21.91 -3.17 -21.85
C MET A 55 22.84 -2.01 -21.41
N VAL A 56 22.82 -0.90 -22.16
CA VAL A 56 23.66 0.28 -21.91
C VAL A 56 22.79 1.50 -21.60
N GLY A 57 23.32 2.45 -20.84
CA GLY A 57 22.61 3.70 -20.51
C GLY A 57 21.24 3.45 -19.88
N GLY A 58 20.22 4.20 -20.33
CA GLY A 58 18.83 4.08 -19.86
C GLY A 58 18.16 2.77 -20.23
N VAL A 59 18.59 2.10 -21.33
CA VAL A 59 18.01 0.82 -21.79
C VAL A 59 18.10 -0.26 -20.71
N LYS A 60 19.19 -0.32 -19.94
CA LYS A 60 19.35 -1.31 -18.85
C LYS A 60 18.26 -1.16 -17.77
N PHE A 61 17.81 0.06 -17.49
CA PHE A 61 16.77 0.30 -16.52
C PHE A 61 15.38 -0.01 -17.10
N GLU A 62 15.04 0.56 -18.26
CA GLU A 62 13.73 0.39 -18.85
C GLU A 62 13.48 -1.04 -19.33
N HIS A 63 14.37 -1.62 -20.13
CA HIS A 63 14.21 -3.01 -20.59
C HIS A 63 14.32 -4.00 -19.42
N GLY A 64 15.23 -3.77 -18.46
CA GLY A 64 15.33 -4.58 -17.24
C GLY A 64 14.02 -4.56 -16.43
N HIS A 65 13.39 -3.39 -16.27
CA HIS A 65 12.06 -3.27 -15.63
C HIS A 65 11.00 -4.08 -16.38
N ARG A 66 10.95 -4.01 -17.72
CA ARG A 66 10.02 -4.80 -18.55
C ARG A 66 10.20 -6.31 -18.38
N MET A 67 11.46 -6.80 -18.29
CA MET A 67 11.76 -8.21 -18.04
C MET A 67 11.26 -8.67 -16.67
N ILE A 68 11.53 -7.88 -15.61
CA ILE A 68 11.03 -8.17 -14.25
C ILE A 68 9.50 -8.14 -14.24
N ALA A 69 8.87 -7.20 -14.95
CA ALA A 69 7.42 -7.11 -15.06
C ALA A 69 6.82 -8.37 -15.72
N GLY A 70 7.40 -8.85 -16.81
CA GLY A 70 7.01 -10.09 -17.45
C GLY A 70 7.13 -11.30 -16.52
N LEU A 71 8.23 -11.41 -15.79
CA LEU A 71 8.42 -12.47 -14.79
C LEU A 71 7.36 -12.40 -13.69
N VAL A 72 7.10 -11.21 -13.12
CA VAL A 72 6.08 -11.04 -12.07
C VAL A 72 4.69 -11.36 -12.60
N ALA A 73 4.38 -11.04 -13.86
CA ALA A 73 3.10 -11.41 -14.48
C ALA A 73 2.93 -12.94 -14.56
N ILE A 74 3.97 -13.67 -14.95
CA ILE A 74 3.95 -15.14 -14.98
C ILE A 74 3.78 -15.69 -13.56
N LEU A 75 4.56 -15.22 -12.59
CA LEU A 75 4.47 -15.66 -11.19
C LEU A 75 3.07 -15.41 -10.60
N THR A 76 2.47 -14.25 -10.89
CA THR A 76 1.12 -13.89 -10.44
C THR A 76 0.06 -14.79 -11.07
N THR A 77 0.20 -15.13 -12.36
CA THR A 77 -0.70 -16.03 -13.06
C THR A 77 -0.64 -17.44 -12.47
N ILE A 78 0.58 -17.94 -12.18
CA ILE A 78 0.76 -19.24 -11.51
C ILE A 78 0.10 -19.22 -10.12
N LEU A 79 0.30 -18.13 -9.34
CA LEU A 79 -0.35 -17.98 -8.04
C LEU A 79 -1.88 -18.02 -8.15
N ALA A 80 -2.46 -17.30 -9.10
CA ALA A 80 -3.91 -17.28 -9.31
C ALA A 80 -4.46 -18.65 -9.69
N ILE A 81 -3.79 -19.39 -10.58
CA ILE A 81 -4.17 -20.77 -10.96
C ILE A 81 -4.06 -21.69 -9.75
N TRP A 82 -3.00 -21.57 -8.96
CA TRP A 82 -2.82 -22.39 -7.76
C TRP A 82 -3.90 -22.12 -6.71
N LEU A 83 -4.22 -20.84 -6.43
CA LEU A 83 -5.33 -20.43 -5.57
C LEU A 83 -6.67 -21.00 -6.08
N TRP A 84 -6.90 -20.95 -7.39
CA TRP A 84 -8.13 -21.47 -7.99
C TRP A 84 -8.32 -22.98 -7.74
N ARG A 85 -7.23 -23.73 -7.78
CA ARG A 85 -7.25 -25.21 -7.61
C ARG A 85 -7.23 -25.66 -6.16
N SER A 86 -6.64 -24.89 -5.25
CA SER A 86 -6.34 -25.35 -3.87
C SER A 86 -7.05 -24.58 -2.76
N ASP A 87 -7.56 -23.36 -2.98
CA ASP A 87 -8.29 -22.59 -1.97
C ASP A 87 -9.81 -22.70 -2.18
N CYS A 88 -10.53 -23.16 -1.14
CA CYS A 88 -11.99 -23.29 -1.19
C CYS A 88 -12.73 -21.94 -1.08
N ARG A 89 -12.08 -20.87 -0.63
CA ARG A 89 -12.68 -19.55 -0.43
C ARG A 89 -12.84 -18.82 -1.76
N ARG A 90 -14.08 -18.64 -2.22
CA ARG A 90 -14.39 -17.98 -3.51
C ARG A 90 -13.80 -16.57 -3.59
N TRP A 91 -13.80 -15.83 -2.49
CA TRP A 91 -13.28 -14.46 -2.46
C TRP A 91 -11.75 -14.41 -2.64
N VAL A 92 -10.97 -15.37 -2.08
CA VAL A 92 -9.52 -15.46 -2.28
C VAL A 92 -9.18 -15.77 -3.74
N ARG A 93 -9.95 -16.70 -4.36
CA ARG A 93 -9.81 -17.01 -5.79
C ARG A 93 -10.10 -15.78 -6.67
N ARG A 94 -11.14 -14.99 -6.31
CA ARG A 94 -11.45 -13.72 -7.00
C ARG A 94 -10.32 -12.69 -6.84
N LEU A 95 -9.70 -12.59 -5.66
CA LEU A 95 -8.52 -11.73 -5.47
C LEU A 95 -7.34 -12.17 -6.33
N GLY A 96 -7.09 -13.48 -6.46
CA GLY A 96 -6.08 -14.01 -7.39
C GLY A 96 -6.36 -13.61 -8.84
N ALA A 97 -7.61 -13.77 -9.31
CA ALA A 97 -8.01 -13.34 -10.64
C ALA A 97 -7.88 -11.82 -10.83
N LEU A 98 -8.28 -11.04 -9.81
CA LEU A 98 -8.14 -9.58 -9.81
C LEU A 98 -6.67 -9.16 -9.91
N SER A 99 -5.75 -9.86 -9.25
CA SER A 99 -4.31 -9.58 -9.35
C SER A 99 -3.79 -9.78 -10.78
N VAL A 100 -4.26 -10.82 -11.49
CA VAL A 100 -3.91 -11.01 -12.90
C VAL A 100 -4.49 -9.91 -13.77
N LEU A 101 -5.73 -9.53 -13.57
CA LEU A 101 -6.34 -8.41 -14.31
C LEU A 101 -5.57 -7.10 -14.06
N THR A 102 -5.22 -6.83 -12.80
CA THR A 102 -4.51 -5.61 -12.40
C THR A 102 -3.12 -5.54 -13.04
N ILE A 103 -2.36 -6.66 -13.10
CA ILE A 103 -1.03 -6.63 -13.74
C ILE A 103 -1.12 -6.50 -15.25
N LEU A 104 -2.18 -7.00 -15.90
CA LEU A 104 -2.42 -6.79 -17.33
C LEU A 104 -2.73 -5.31 -17.62
N ILE A 105 -3.59 -4.68 -16.81
CA ILE A 105 -3.86 -3.23 -16.89
C ILE A 105 -2.56 -2.44 -16.67
N GLN A 106 -1.76 -2.84 -15.69
CA GLN A 106 -0.46 -2.23 -15.39
C GLN A 106 0.50 -2.30 -16.58
N ALA A 107 0.57 -3.44 -17.26
CA ALA A 107 1.39 -3.61 -18.47
C ALA A 107 0.90 -2.72 -19.62
N ALA A 108 -0.43 -2.64 -19.83
CA ALA A 108 -1.02 -1.76 -20.83
C ALA A 108 -0.74 -0.28 -20.54
N LEU A 109 -0.91 0.17 -19.27
CA LEU A 109 -0.56 1.53 -18.87
C LEU A 109 0.92 1.82 -19.10
N GLY A 110 1.82 0.86 -18.77
CA GLY A 110 3.26 0.99 -19.05
C GLY A 110 3.57 1.11 -20.53
N GLY A 111 2.89 0.36 -21.40
CA GLY A 111 2.99 0.51 -22.85
C GLY A 111 2.52 1.88 -23.33
N ILE A 112 1.39 2.36 -22.83
CA ILE A 112 0.83 3.68 -23.18
C ILE A 112 1.79 4.81 -22.75
N THR A 113 2.47 4.69 -21.59
CA THR A 113 3.44 5.72 -21.18
C THR A 113 4.56 5.88 -22.20
N VAL A 114 5.04 4.80 -22.81
CA VAL A 114 6.10 4.83 -23.83
C VAL A 114 5.57 5.36 -25.16
N LEU A 115 4.48 4.77 -25.65
CA LEU A 115 3.91 5.10 -26.97
C LEU A 115 3.43 6.56 -27.09
N PHE A 116 3.06 7.19 -25.97
CA PHE A 116 2.57 8.57 -25.93
C PHE A 116 3.50 9.54 -25.21
N TYR A 117 4.79 9.20 -25.09
CA TYR A 117 5.84 10.08 -24.56
C TYR A 117 5.57 10.57 -23.12
N LEU A 118 5.23 9.67 -22.22
CA LEU A 118 5.06 9.89 -20.78
C LEU A 118 3.95 10.91 -20.42
N PRO A 119 2.69 10.74 -20.89
CA PRO A 119 1.62 11.64 -20.46
C PRO A 119 1.47 11.61 -18.93
N ILE A 120 1.35 12.77 -18.29
CA ILE A 120 1.33 12.91 -16.82
C ILE A 120 0.26 12.03 -16.20
N THR A 121 -0.98 12.11 -16.70
CA THR A 121 -2.11 11.33 -16.15
C THR A 121 -1.90 9.83 -16.26
N ILE A 122 -1.34 9.34 -17.37
CA ILE A 122 -1.06 7.91 -17.58
C ILE A 122 0.10 7.46 -16.68
N SER A 123 1.16 8.27 -16.59
CA SER A 123 2.32 7.97 -15.73
C SER A 123 1.94 7.90 -14.25
N VAL A 124 1.10 8.82 -13.78
CA VAL A 124 0.53 8.81 -12.42
C VAL A 124 -0.38 7.60 -12.22
N SER A 125 -1.25 7.29 -13.20
CA SER A 125 -2.15 6.13 -13.12
C SER A 125 -1.35 4.82 -13.09
N HIS A 126 -0.29 4.68 -13.88
CA HIS A 126 0.63 3.55 -13.86
C HIS A 126 1.30 3.39 -12.49
N ALA A 127 1.79 4.48 -11.89
CA ALA A 127 2.38 4.46 -10.55
C ALA A 127 1.35 4.06 -9.47
N CYS A 128 0.12 4.58 -9.52
CA CYS A 128 -0.94 4.23 -8.58
C CYS A 128 -1.40 2.79 -8.73
N MET A 129 -1.56 2.30 -9.97
CA MET A 129 -1.93 0.92 -10.24
C MET A 129 -0.88 -0.08 -9.74
N ALA A 130 0.43 0.28 -9.80
CA ALA A 130 1.49 -0.54 -9.22
C ALA A 130 1.32 -0.72 -7.70
N GLN A 131 0.88 0.32 -6.98
CA GLN A 131 0.62 0.26 -5.54
C GLN A 131 -0.62 -0.59 -5.21
N ILE A 132 -1.66 -0.52 -6.04
CA ILE A 132 -2.85 -1.38 -5.92
C ILE A 132 -2.45 -2.84 -6.14
N PHE A 133 -1.68 -3.12 -7.19
CA PHE A 133 -1.21 -4.48 -7.48
C PHE A 133 -0.34 -5.03 -6.34
N PHE A 134 0.59 -4.23 -5.82
CA PHE A 134 1.41 -4.64 -4.67
C PHE A 134 0.57 -4.90 -3.42
N SER A 135 -0.42 -4.05 -3.14
CA SER A 135 -1.37 -4.26 -2.05
C SER A 135 -2.15 -5.57 -2.19
N LEU A 136 -2.60 -5.93 -3.39
CA LEU A 136 -3.26 -7.21 -3.67
C LEU A 136 -2.32 -8.40 -3.44
N ALA A 137 -1.05 -8.31 -3.90
CA ALA A 137 -0.06 -9.36 -3.67
C ALA A 137 0.20 -9.59 -2.17
N VAL A 138 0.34 -8.51 -1.39
CA VAL A 138 0.49 -8.58 0.08
C VAL A 138 -0.77 -9.14 0.74
N CYS A 139 -1.97 -8.74 0.31
CA CYS A 139 -3.22 -9.33 0.79
C CYS A 139 -3.28 -10.85 0.53
N LEU A 140 -2.89 -11.31 -0.66
CA LEU A 140 -2.86 -12.74 -0.97
C LEU A 140 -1.85 -13.48 -0.09
N ALA A 141 -0.66 -12.93 0.13
CA ALA A 141 0.31 -13.48 1.07
C ALA A 141 -0.27 -13.57 2.48
N PHE A 142 -0.94 -12.51 2.94
CA PHE A 142 -1.56 -12.44 4.26
C PHE A 142 -2.70 -13.47 4.42
N PHE A 143 -3.62 -13.53 3.46
CA PHE A 143 -4.81 -14.40 3.52
C PHE A 143 -4.50 -15.89 3.30
N THR A 144 -3.38 -16.23 2.67
CA THR A 144 -2.92 -17.62 2.56
C THR A 144 -2.24 -18.11 3.82
N GLY A 145 -1.83 -17.22 4.74
CA GLY A 145 -1.18 -17.54 6.01
C GLY A 145 -2.05 -18.39 6.94
N GLU A 146 -1.39 -19.21 7.76
CA GLU A 146 -2.06 -20.12 8.71
C GLU A 146 -2.90 -19.34 9.73
N LYS A 147 -2.32 -18.30 10.30
CA LYS A 147 -2.96 -17.48 11.32
C LYS A 147 -4.28 -16.87 10.87
N TRP A 148 -4.42 -16.50 9.60
CA TRP A 148 -5.67 -15.95 9.08
C TRP A 148 -6.83 -16.96 9.00
N LYS A 149 -6.52 -18.25 9.09
CA LYS A 149 -7.53 -19.34 9.05
C LYS A 149 -8.06 -19.70 10.43
N LEU A 150 -7.44 -19.20 11.50
CA LEU A 150 -7.86 -19.41 12.88
C LEU A 150 -8.83 -18.33 13.31
N ASP A 151 -9.91 -18.72 13.99
CA ASP A 151 -10.80 -17.77 14.67
C ASP A 151 -10.11 -17.34 15.97
N GLU A 152 -9.78 -16.07 16.06
CA GLU A 152 -9.17 -15.46 17.24
C GLU A 152 -10.25 -14.68 18.03
N PRO A 153 -10.21 -14.72 19.37
CA PRO A 153 -11.08 -13.89 20.19
C PRO A 153 -10.79 -12.41 19.90
N LYS A 154 -11.83 -11.61 19.78
CA LYS A 154 -11.70 -10.18 19.50
C LYS A 154 -11.75 -9.37 20.77
N SER A 155 -10.83 -8.40 20.86
CA SER A 155 -10.83 -7.41 21.95
C SER A 155 -11.85 -6.31 21.66
N ALA A 156 -12.59 -5.88 22.68
CA ALA A 156 -13.56 -4.80 22.55
C ALA A 156 -12.85 -3.45 22.36
N ASP A 157 -13.28 -2.68 21.37
CA ASP A 157 -12.87 -1.28 21.18
C ASP A 157 -14.08 -0.36 21.30
N ARG A 158 -14.09 0.45 22.34
CA ARG A 158 -15.16 1.41 22.62
C ARG A 158 -14.85 2.84 22.20
N ALA A 159 -13.70 3.05 21.58
CA ALA A 159 -13.29 4.38 21.18
C ALA A 159 -13.92 4.82 19.86
N SER A 160 -14.08 6.13 19.69
CA SER A 160 -14.55 6.76 18.44
C SER A 160 -13.47 7.74 17.92
N PRO A 161 -13.00 7.55 16.68
CA PRO A 161 -13.23 6.43 15.78
C PRO A 161 -12.66 5.13 16.31
N SER A 162 -13.24 3.98 15.93
CA SER A 162 -12.70 2.67 16.31
C SER A 162 -11.31 2.43 15.67
N LEU A 163 -10.50 1.53 16.24
CA LEU A 163 -9.19 1.19 15.67
C LEU A 163 -9.32 0.68 14.22
N ARG A 164 -10.39 -0.03 13.88
CA ARG A 164 -10.70 -0.45 12.50
C ARG A 164 -10.89 0.75 11.58
N GLN A 165 -11.68 1.74 11.99
CA GLN A 165 -11.93 2.95 11.20
C GLN A 165 -10.66 3.79 11.07
N LEU A 166 -9.92 3.95 12.17
CA LEU A 166 -8.67 4.70 12.20
C LEU A 166 -7.62 4.09 11.26
N THR A 167 -7.41 2.77 11.32
CA THR A 167 -6.42 2.09 10.48
C THR A 167 -6.84 2.06 9.01
N ALA A 168 -8.12 1.80 8.71
CA ALA A 168 -8.64 1.84 7.34
C ALA A 168 -8.55 3.25 6.73
N GLY A 169 -8.94 4.29 7.50
CA GLY A 169 -8.84 5.69 7.08
C GLY A 169 -7.40 6.12 6.84
N THR A 170 -6.48 5.74 7.75
CA THR A 170 -5.04 6.03 7.58
C THR A 170 -4.46 5.32 6.35
N THR A 171 -4.86 4.06 6.08
CA THR A 171 -4.41 3.34 4.88
C THR A 171 -4.89 4.02 3.60
N ALA A 172 -6.15 4.46 3.56
CA ALA A 172 -6.68 5.24 2.43
C ALA A 172 -5.93 6.57 2.26
N LEU A 173 -5.62 7.25 3.36
CA LEU A 173 -4.86 8.49 3.35
C LEU A 173 -3.42 8.29 2.87
N VAL A 174 -2.75 7.19 3.26
CA VAL A 174 -1.41 6.81 2.73
C VAL A 174 -1.48 6.58 1.22
N PHE A 175 -2.53 5.89 0.73
CA PHE A 175 -2.70 5.68 -0.71
C PHE A 175 -2.91 7.01 -1.46
N LEU A 176 -3.75 7.91 -0.95
CA LEU A 176 -3.93 9.25 -1.51
C LEU A 176 -2.62 10.06 -1.50
N GLN A 177 -1.84 9.96 -0.44
CA GLN A 177 -0.52 10.59 -0.33
C GLN A 177 0.46 10.09 -1.40
N LEU A 178 0.42 8.79 -1.73
CA LEU A 178 1.22 8.22 -2.82
C LEU A 178 0.75 8.74 -4.19
N MET A 179 -0.56 8.90 -4.41
CA MET A 179 -1.10 9.52 -5.63
C MET A 179 -0.61 10.96 -5.79
N VAL A 180 -0.71 11.76 -4.73
CA VAL A 180 -0.22 13.15 -4.72
C VAL A 180 1.29 13.21 -4.94
N GLY A 181 2.05 12.29 -4.32
CA GLY A 181 3.49 12.14 -4.52
C GLY A 181 3.86 11.77 -5.97
N ALA A 182 3.10 10.86 -6.59
CA ALA A 182 3.26 10.54 -8.00
C ALA A 182 2.93 11.75 -8.89
N GLY A 183 1.87 12.49 -8.58
CA GLY A 183 1.51 13.74 -9.26
C GLY A 183 2.63 14.78 -9.18
N PHE A 184 3.25 14.97 -8.01
CA PHE A 184 4.41 15.83 -7.84
C PHE A 184 5.63 15.34 -8.62
N ARG A 185 5.92 14.03 -8.56
CA ARG A 185 7.06 13.41 -9.23
C ARG A 185 7.01 13.55 -10.75
N HIS A 186 5.81 13.47 -11.34
CA HIS A 186 5.57 13.59 -12.78
C HIS A 186 5.20 15.01 -13.22
N ASN A 187 5.50 16.04 -12.40
CA ASN A 187 5.25 17.47 -12.68
C ASN A 187 3.78 17.84 -12.92
N GLY A 188 2.84 17.01 -12.44
CA GLY A 188 1.40 17.29 -12.51
C GLY A 188 0.87 18.11 -11.34
N LEU A 189 1.60 18.14 -10.21
CA LEU A 189 1.22 18.86 -8.99
C LEU A 189 2.43 19.59 -8.37
N GLY A 190 2.17 20.66 -7.63
CA GLY A 190 3.17 21.30 -6.78
C GLY A 190 3.48 20.48 -5.51
N ILE A 191 4.51 20.88 -4.76
CA ILE A 191 4.95 20.18 -3.54
C ILE A 191 3.95 20.35 -2.36
N VAL A 192 3.22 21.46 -2.29
CA VAL A 192 2.38 21.82 -1.12
C VAL A 192 1.33 20.75 -0.77
N PRO A 193 0.55 20.19 -1.72
CA PRO A 193 -0.38 19.10 -1.39
C PRO A 193 0.31 17.87 -0.82
N HIS A 194 1.54 17.56 -1.29
CA HIS A 194 2.31 16.43 -0.81
C HIS A 194 2.80 16.64 0.64
N LEU A 195 3.21 17.86 1.01
CA LEU A 195 3.57 18.20 2.38
C LEU A 195 2.38 18.17 3.33
N ALA A 196 1.23 18.72 2.90
CA ALA A 196 0.00 18.68 3.69
C ALA A 196 -0.46 17.24 3.95
N GLY A 197 -0.45 16.39 2.93
CA GLY A 197 -0.78 14.97 3.06
C GLY A 197 0.20 14.22 3.96
N ALA A 198 1.50 14.54 3.93
CA ALA A 198 2.49 13.95 4.82
C ALA A 198 2.20 14.24 6.30
N ILE A 199 1.76 15.47 6.63
CA ILE A 199 1.33 15.84 7.99
C ILE A 199 0.13 14.99 8.43
N LEU A 200 -0.88 14.85 7.57
CA LEU A 200 -2.09 14.08 7.89
C LEU A 200 -1.77 12.58 8.07
N VAL A 201 -0.95 12.00 7.19
CA VAL A 201 -0.50 10.60 7.32
C VAL A 201 0.27 10.40 8.62
N THR A 202 1.13 11.35 8.98
CA THR A 202 1.91 11.29 10.22
C THR A 202 0.98 11.32 11.44
N ALA A 203 0.01 12.23 11.46
CA ALA A 203 -0.98 12.30 12.53
C ALA A 203 -1.79 11.00 12.66
N GLY A 204 -2.23 10.43 11.55
CA GLY A 204 -2.95 9.14 11.53
C GLY A 204 -2.10 7.99 12.07
N ALA A 205 -0.83 7.88 11.64
CA ALA A 205 0.08 6.83 12.10
C ALA A 205 0.41 6.97 13.60
N ILE A 206 0.68 8.19 14.09
CA ILE A 206 0.90 8.45 15.53
C ILE A 206 -0.35 8.06 16.32
N SER A 207 -1.54 8.43 15.86
CA SER A 207 -2.80 8.07 16.51
C SER A 207 -3.00 6.56 16.61
N ILE A 208 -2.65 5.80 15.55
CA ILE A 208 -2.68 4.33 15.56
C ILE A 208 -1.71 3.79 16.61
N VAL A 209 -0.45 4.25 16.59
CA VAL A 209 0.59 3.78 17.53
C VAL A 209 0.17 4.05 18.96
N MET A 210 -0.23 5.28 19.29
CA MET A 210 -0.69 5.63 20.64
C MET A 210 -1.85 4.76 21.09
N ARG A 211 -2.85 4.54 20.22
CA ARG A 211 -4.02 3.70 20.52
C ARG A 211 -3.62 2.24 20.78
N VAL A 212 -2.78 1.67 19.90
CA VAL A 212 -2.36 0.27 20.00
C VAL A 212 -1.58 0.03 21.30
N PHE A 213 -0.60 0.88 21.61
CA PHE A 213 0.22 0.69 22.79
C PHE A 213 -0.51 1.02 24.11
N SER A 214 -1.55 1.88 24.09
CA SER A 214 -2.34 2.20 25.28
C SER A 214 -3.45 1.18 25.55
N GLN A 215 -4.10 0.64 24.51
CA GLN A 215 -5.30 -0.18 24.67
C GLN A 215 -5.08 -1.67 24.37
N PHE A 216 -4.08 -2.02 23.55
CA PHE A 216 -3.81 -3.39 23.07
C PHE A 216 -2.33 -3.81 23.24
N PRO A 217 -1.64 -3.49 24.36
CA PRO A 217 -0.20 -3.74 24.49
C PRO A 217 0.16 -5.23 24.46
N GLY A 218 -0.77 -6.10 24.84
CA GLY A 218 -0.60 -7.56 24.85
C GLY A 218 -0.81 -8.26 23.52
N GLU A 219 -1.19 -7.51 22.44
CA GLU A 219 -1.50 -8.07 21.12
C GLU A 219 -0.34 -7.91 20.13
N PRO A 220 0.57 -8.92 19.98
CA PRO A 220 1.69 -8.81 19.04
C PRO A 220 1.25 -8.65 17.58
N GLY A 221 0.03 -9.09 17.25
CA GLY A 221 -0.59 -8.90 15.94
C GLY A 221 -0.88 -7.43 15.60
N LEU A 222 -1.00 -6.57 16.61
CA LEU A 222 -1.23 -5.13 16.47
C LEU A 222 0.05 -4.32 16.76
N THR A 223 0.78 -4.65 17.83
CA THR A 223 1.95 -3.86 18.28
C THR A 223 3.11 -3.92 17.30
N ARG A 224 3.39 -5.11 16.72
CA ARG A 224 4.48 -5.26 15.75
C ARG A 224 4.28 -4.44 14.47
N PRO A 225 3.14 -4.54 13.75
CA PRO A 225 2.93 -3.72 12.56
C PRO A 225 2.82 -2.22 12.89
N ALA A 226 2.31 -1.82 14.07
CA ALA A 226 2.30 -0.44 14.50
C ALA A 226 3.73 0.12 14.70
N LEU A 227 4.62 -0.66 15.31
CA LEU A 227 6.04 -0.29 15.46
C LEU A 227 6.74 -0.18 14.10
N VAL A 228 6.54 -1.16 13.22
CA VAL A 228 7.12 -1.13 11.86
C VAL A 228 6.60 0.09 11.08
N LEU A 229 5.30 0.40 11.19
CA LEU A 229 4.69 1.55 10.52
C LEU A 229 5.36 2.87 10.93
N ILE A 230 5.56 3.11 12.24
CA ILE A 230 6.16 4.37 12.69
C ILE A 230 7.65 4.46 12.30
N ILE A 231 8.39 3.36 12.36
CA ILE A 231 9.80 3.33 11.93
C ILE A 231 9.91 3.65 10.43
N LEU A 232 9.12 2.97 9.59
CA LEU A 232 9.11 3.22 8.15
C LEU A 232 8.69 4.66 7.83
N LEU A 233 7.73 5.21 8.57
CA LEU A 233 7.28 6.59 8.38
C LEU A 233 8.39 7.60 8.72
N LEU A 234 9.13 7.41 9.81
CA LEU A 234 10.25 8.29 10.15
C LEU A 234 11.33 8.26 9.06
N ILE A 235 11.68 7.08 8.57
CA ILE A 235 12.61 6.92 7.43
C ILE A 235 12.05 7.62 6.19
N GLN A 236 10.76 7.45 5.89
CA GLN A 236 10.08 8.05 4.74
C GLN A 236 10.12 9.57 4.77
N LEU A 237 9.90 10.18 5.93
CA LEU A 237 9.97 11.64 6.11
C LEU A 237 11.39 12.15 5.87
N GLY A 238 12.40 11.51 6.45
CA GLY A 238 13.80 11.85 6.23
C GLY A 238 14.22 11.74 4.76
N LEU A 239 13.83 10.65 4.09
CA LEU A 239 14.08 10.46 2.66
C LEU A 239 13.34 11.48 1.80
N GLY A 240 12.12 11.88 2.19
CA GLY A 240 11.35 12.92 1.49
C GLY A 240 12.06 14.27 1.51
N ILE A 241 12.52 14.70 2.68
CA ILE A 241 13.30 15.92 2.85
C ILE A 241 14.60 15.82 2.05
N GLY A 242 15.36 14.73 2.21
CA GLY A 242 16.60 14.49 1.46
C GLY A 242 16.41 14.50 -0.05
N SER A 243 15.36 13.84 -0.56
CA SER A 243 15.01 13.84 -1.98
C SER A 243 14.75 15.25 -2.51
N TYR A 244 14.04 16.06 -1.75
CA TYR A 244 13.71 17.43 -2.16
C TYR A 244 14.95 18.32 -2.20
N ILE A 245 15.79 18.29 -1.14
CA ILE A 245 17.03 19.06 -1.06
C ILE A 245 17.99 18.68 -2.19
N LEU A 246 18.20 17.36 -2.41
CA LEU A 246 19.10 16.88 -3.45
C LEU A 246 18.59 17.25 -4.86
N LYS A 247 17.29 17.19 -5.12
CA LYS A 247 16.72 17.65 -6.39
C LYS A 247 16.92 19.14 -6.61
N LEU A 248 16.77 19.97 -5.56
CA LEU A 248 17.02 21.41 -5.67
C LEU A 248 18.50 21.69 -5.96
N ALA A 249 19.42 21.03 -5.25
CA ALA A 249 20.86 21.19 -5.47
C ALA A 249 21.31 20.72 -6.87
N ALA A 250 20.63 19.72 -7.44
CA ALA A 250 20.96 19.15 -8.75
C ALA A 250 20.18 19.77 -9.93
N ARG A 251 19.46 20.90 -9.73
CA ARG A 251 18.58 21.49 -10.78
C ARG A 251 19.29 21.80 -12.10
N SER A 252 20.56 22.16 -12.05
CA SER A 252 21.35 22.50 -13.25
C SER A 252 22.16 21.34 -13.81
N ALA A 253 22.08 20.15 -13.19
CA ALA A 253 22.80 18.98 -13.70
C ALA A 253 22.14 18.48 -15.00
N PRO A 254 22.94 18.18 -16.05
CA PRO A 254 22.42 17.74 -17.34
C PRO A 254 21.82 16.32 -17.30
N GLN A 255 22.17 15.54 -16.27
CA GLN A 255 21.65 14.20 -16.03
C GLN A 255 21.44 13.98 -14.52
N PRO A 256 20.55 13.06 -14.13
CA PRO A 256 20.33 12.74 -12.72
C PRO A 256 21.62 12.27 -12.04
N LEU A 257 21.98 12.92 -10.94
CA LEU A 257 23.14 12.54 -10.14
C LEU A 257 22.87 11.27 -9.33
N PRO A 258 23.85 10.36 -9.13
CA PRO A 258 23.65 9.13 -8.37
C PRO A 258 22.98 9.31 -7.01
N PRO A 259 23.33 10.28 -6.14
CA PRO A 259 22.65 10.48 -4.87
C PRO A 259 21.16 10.83 -5.01
N VAL A 260 20.79 11.59 -6.06
CA VAL A 260 19.39 11.93 -6.35
C VAL A 260 18.63 10.66 -6.77
N VAL A 261 19.22 9.85 -7.65
CA VAL A 261 18.64 8.57 -8.10
C VAL A 261 18.41 7.63 -6.93
N GLU A 262 19.41 7.45 -6.07
CA GLU A 262 19.36 6.54 -4.93
C GLU A 262 18.29 6.98 -3.93
N VAL A 263 18.35 8.22 -3.43
CA VAL A 263 17.44 8.70 -2.39
C VAL A 263 16.00 8.76 -2.88
N THR A 264 15.76 9.20 -4.13
CA THR A 264 14.39 9.22 -4.69
C THR A 264 13.84 7.82 -4.92
N THR A 265 14.68 6.86 -5.34
CA THR A 265 14.27 5.46 -5.51
C THR A 265 13.92 4.82 -4.17
N ILE A 266 14.77 5.01 -3.15
CA ILE A 266 14.53 4.49 -1.80
C ILE A 266 13.27 5.14 -1.20
N HIS A 267 13.04 6.44 -1.41
CA HIS A 267 11.83 7.13 -0.96
C HIS A 267 10.56 6.49 -1.54
N VAL A 268 10.54 6.15 -2.82
CA VAL A 268 9.41 5.43 -3.45
C VAL A 268 9.25 4.02 -2.86
N ALA A 269 10.35 3.29 -2.67
CA ALA A 269 10.34 1.94 -2.11
C ALA A 269 9.80 1.92 -0.67
N ILE A 270 10.29 2.82 0.20
CA ILE A 270 9.81 2.93 1.58
C ILE A 270 8.35 3.39 1.62
N GLY A 271 7.93 4.31 0.73
CA GLY A 271 6.53 4.70 0.59
C GLY A 271 5.60 3.52 0.29
N ALA A 272 6.02 2.61 -0.59
CA ALA A 272 5.28 1.38 -0.87
C ALA A 272 5.20 0.46 0.37
N LEU A 273 6.27 0.36 1.16
CA LEU A 273 6.28 -0.40 2.41
C LEU A 273 5.40 0.24 3.48
N VAL A 274 5.36 1.58 3.60
CA VAL A 274 4.42 2.29 4.49
C VAL A 274 2.97 1.95 4.12
N LEU A 275 2.62 1.95 2.83
CA LEU A 275 1.28 1.58 2.38
C LEU A 275 0.90 0.17 2.81
N VAL A 276 1.73 -0.83 2.45
CA VAL A 276 1.34 -2.22 2.75
C VAL A 276 1.42 -2.55 4.24
N THR A 277 2.28 -1.87 5.00
CA THR A 277 2.31 -2.00 6.46
C THR A 277 1.05 -1.41 7.10
N SER A 278 0.58 -0.24 6.64
CA SER A 278 -0.69 0.33 7.08
C SER A 278 -1.88 -0.56 6.70
N LEU A 279 -1.85 -1.17 5.52
CA LEU A 279 -2.85 -2.14 5.07
C LEU A 279 -2.86 -3.39 5.97
N VAL A 280 -1.69 -3.98 6.26
CA VAL A 280 -1.57 -5.11 7.19
C VAL A 280 -2.07 -4.72 8.57
N MET A 281 -1.76 -3.51 9.05
CA MET A 281 -2.28 -2.98 10.31
C MET A 281 -3.82 -2.93 10.31
N ALA A 282 -4.43 -2.44 9.22
CA ALA A 282 -5.89 -2.44 9.07
C ALA A 282 -6.46 -3.86 9.08
N LEU A 283 -5.89 -4.78 8.30
CA LEU A 283 -6.32 -6.19 8.28
C LEU A 283 -6.23 -6.84 9.66
N GLN A 284 -5.17 -6.57 10.42
CA GLN A 284 -5.02 -7.07 11.79
C GLN A 284 -6.03 -6.42 12.73
N ALA A 285 -6.32 -5.12 12.61
CA ALA A 285 -7.37 -4.48 13.40
C ALA A 285 -8.75 -5.11 13.15
N PHE A 286 -9.10 -5.41 11.90
CA PHE A 286 -10.34 -6.12 11.57
C PHE A 286 -10.39 -7.55 12.11
N ARG A 287 -9.23 -8.16 12.31
CA ARG A 287 -9.11 -9.52 12.86
C ARG A 287 -9.23 -9.54 14.38
N PHE A 288 -8.46 -8.70 15.09
CA PHE A 288 -8.28 -8.78 16.54
C PHE A 288 -9.23 -7.87 17.33
N VAL A 289 -9.82 -6.86 16.70
CA VAL A 289 -10.63 -5.86 17.40
C VAL A 289 -12.07 -5.97 16.96
N ASP A 290 -13.01 -5.87 17.89
CA ASP A 290 -14.43 -5.78 17.58
C ASP A 290 -14.80 -4.32 17.35
N GLY A 291 -15.46 -4.00 16.26
CA GLY A 291 -15.98 -2.67 16.01
C GLY A 291 -17.27 -2.47 16.82
N GLY A 292 -17.14 -2.25 18.13
CA GLY A 292 -18.29 -2.12 19.01
C GLY A 292 -19.33 -1.12 18.49
N ALA A 293 -20.60 -1.47 18.61
CA ALA A 293 -21.68 -0.48 18.47
C ALA A 293 -21.42 0.66 19.49
N PRO A 294 -21.65 1.92 19.13
CA PRO A 294 -21.61 3.01 20.09
C PRO A 294 -22.50 2.65 21.27
N LEU A 295 -22.00 2.80 22.50
CA LEU A 295 -22.85 2.66 23.67
C LEU A 295 -24.08 3.53 23.46
N PRO A 296 -25.32 3.01 23.69
CA PRO A 296 -26.46 3.87 23.70
C PRO A 296 -26.17 4.99 24.71
N VAL A 297 -26.23 6.22 24.23
CA VAL A 297 -26.15 7.40 25.12
C VAL A 297 -27.12 7.12 26.26
N ALA A 298 -26.60 6.99 27.47
CA ALA A 298 -27.43 6.78 28.64
C ALA A 298 -28.47 7.91 28.61
N LYS A 299 -29.74 7.55 28.35
CA LYS A 299 -30.80 8.50 28.52
C LYS A 299 -30.68 8.93 29.97
N GLU A 300 -30.36 10.19 30.16
CA GLU A 300 -30.39 10.86 31.47
C GLU A 300 -31.69 10.42 32.15
N SER A 301 -31.56 9.63 33.20
CA SER A 301 -32.71 9.16 33.96
C SER A 301 -33.43 10.41 34.46
N ALA A 302 -34.60 10.68 33.93
CA ALA A 302 -35.47 11.75 34.42
C ALA A 302 -35.54 11.59 35.93
N GLY A 303 -34.98 12.54 36.66
CA GLY A 303 -34.98 12.55 38.10
C GLY A 303 -36.40 12.37 38.65
N PRO A 304 -36.55 11.86 39.86
CA PRO A 304 -37.88 11.57 40.45
C PRO A 304 -38.75 12.83 40.43
N ARG A 305 -39.92 12.74 39.78
CA ARG A 305 -40.93 13.80 39.85
C ARG A 305 -41.35 13.95 41.31
N VAL A 306 -40.96 15.06 41.93
CA VAL A 306 -41.48 15.47 43.21
C VAL A 306 -42.96 15.75 43.02
N ILE A 307 -43.80 14.83 43.51
CA ILE A 307 -45.25 15.05 43.61
C ILE A 307 -45.46 15.99 44.82
N VAL A 308 -45.65 17.26 44.54
CA VAL A 308 -46.10 18.23 45.57
C VAL A 308 -47.61 17.92 45.84
N GLY A 309 -47.84 17.25 46.95
CA GLY A 309 -49.22 17.03 47.44
C GLY A 309 -49.86 18.36 47.81
N SER A 310 -50.97 18.68 47.15
CA SER A 310 -51.82 19.80 47.54
C SER A 310 -52.50 19.49 48.88
N VAL A 311 -52.11 20.21 49.92
CA VAL A 311 -52.88 20.22 51.22
C VAL A 311 -54.16 21.03 51.00
N GLY A 312 -55.27 20.35 50.96
CA GLY A 312 -56.57 20.97 50.94
C GLY A 312 -56.92 21.58 52.34
N SER A 313 -57.28 22.82 52.33
CA SER A 313 -57.86 23.54 53.48
C SER A 313 -59.36 23.36 53.50
N THR A 314 -59.87 22.85 54.61
CA THR A 314 -61.22 23.20 55.13
C THR A 314 -61.08 23.67 56.53
#